data_036df79f19dd4ef34e03676095d50038
#
_entry.id   036df79f19dd4ef34e03676095d50038
#
_cell.length_a   1.000
_cell.length_b   1.000
_cell.length_c   1.000
_cell.angle_alpha   90.00
_cell.angle_beta   90.00
_cell.angle_gamma   90.00
#
_symmetry.space_group_name_H-M   'P 1'
#
loop_
_entity.id
_entity.type
_entity.pdbx_description
1 polymer ?
#
loop_
_entity_poly.entity_id
_entity_poly.type
_entity_poly.pdbx_seq_one_letter_code
_entity_poly.pdbx_strand_id
1 'polypeptide(L)'
;MSDIKKVVLAYSGGLDTSVILKWLQETYQCEVVTFTADLGQGDELEPAREKAKAAGVKEIFIEDLKEEFVRDFVFPMFRANTIYEGEYLLGTSIARPLIAKRLIELAKKTNADAISHGATGKGNDQVRFELGAYALNPDIKIIAPWREWNLLSREKLLQYAEKNNIPVEMKHKKGGSPYSMDANLLHISYELYNQNNS
;
A
#
# COMPACT_ATOMS: atom_id res chain seq x y z
N MET A 1 4.60 -21.99 -13.11
CA MET A 1 5.03 -20.84 -12.33
C MET A 1 4.94 -19.63 -13.22
N SER A 2 4.25 -18.57 -12.83
CA SER A 2 4.20 -17.33 -13.61
C SER A 2 5.60 -16.71 -13.62
N ASP A 3 6.10 -16.38 -14.81
CA ASP A 3 7.46 -15.85 -15.01
C ASP A 3 7.50 -14.35 -14.62
N ILE A 4 7.16 -14.05 -13.35
CA ILE A 4 7.20 -12.69 -12.78
C ILE A 4 8.61 -12.45 -12.27
N LYS A 5 9.32 -11.52 -12.90
CA LYS A 5 10.71 -11.18 -12.57
C LYS A 5 10.83 -9.86 -11.81
N LYS A 6 9.86 -8.96 -11.99
CA LYS A 6 9.84 -7.64 -11.35
C LYS A 6 8.44 -7.22 -10.98
N VAL A 7 8.28 -6.69 -9.77
CA VAL A 7 7.00 -6.23 -9.20
C VAL A 7 7.12 -4.83 -8.65
N VAL A 8 6.17 -3.93 -8.93
CA VAL A 8 6.06 -2.63 -8.25
C VAL A 8 5.08 -2.77 -7.09
N LEU A 9 5.56 -2.51 -5.88
CA LEU A 9 4.79 -2.60 -4.64
C LEU A 9 4.38 -1.22 -4.15
N ALA A 10 3.08 -1.00 -3.89
CA ALA A 10 2.61 0.12 -3.07
C ALA A 10 3.12 -0.08 -1.64
N TYR A 11 4.04 0.78 -1.21
CA TYR A 11 4.81 0.58 0.01
C TYR A 11 4.65 1.76 0.97
N SER A 12 4.17 1.49 2.18
CA SER A 12 4.02 2.50 3.23
C SER A 12 5.13 2.45 4.29
N GLY A 13 5.96 1.41 4.29
CA GLY A 13 6.94 1.19 5.36
C GLY A 13 6.35 0.65 6.67
N GLY A 14 5.04 0.41 6.71
CA GLY A 14 4.35 -0.25 7.82
C GLY A 14 4.68 -1.74 7.89
N LEU A 15 4.18 -2.42 8.96
CA LEU A 15 4.39 -3.85 9.16
C LEU A 15 3.94 -4.67 7.96
N ASP A 16 2.70 -4.47 7.50
CA ASP A 16 2.08 -5.27 6.46
C ASP A 16 2.86 -5.18 5.15
N THR A 17 3.16 -3.96 4.69
CA THR A 17 3.88 -3.76 3.43
C THR A 17 5.34 -4.21 3.50
N SER A 18 5.98 -4.15 4.68
CA SER A 18 7.34 -4.66 4.88
C SER A 18 7.38 -6.20 4.84
N VAL A 19 6.36 -6.86 5.40
CA VAL A 19 6.19 -8.32 5.28
C VAL A 19 5.90 -8.70 3.82
N ILE A 20 5.02 -7.96 3.14
CA ILE A 20 4.70 -8.18 1.71
C ILE A 20 5.96 -8.07 0.85
N LEU A 21 6.77 -7.06 1.07
CA LEU A 21 8.03 -6.87 0.35
C LEU A 21 8.90 -8.13 0.41
N LYS A 22 9.14 -8.63 1.62
CA LYS A 22 9.96 -9.82 1.83
C LYS A 22 9.30 -11.09 1.25
N TRP A 23 7.98 -11.23 1.44
CA TRP A 23 7.23 -12.36 0.91
C TRP A 23 7.25 -12.42 -0.62
N LEU A 24 7.13 -11.28 -1.31
CA LEU A 24 7.27 -11.19 -2.77
C LEU A 24 8.64 -11.67 -3.24
N GLN A 25 9.71 -11.18 -2.58
CA GLN A 25 11.08 -11.60 -2.90
C GLN A 25 11.28 -13.10 -2.74
N GLU A 26 10.72 -13.72 -1.71
CA GLU A 26 10.86 -15.15 -1.43
C GLU A 26 9.96 -16.03 -2.30
N THR A 27 8.70 -15.66 -2.45
CA THR A 27 7.69 -16.49 -3.12
C THR A 27 7.85 -16.46 -4.64
N TYR A 28 8.10 -15.28 -5.20
CA TYR A 28 8.23 -15.10 -6.64
C TYR A 28 9.69 -15.08 -7.11
N GLN A 29 10.66 -15.00 -6.18
CA GLN A 29 12.08 -14.84 -6.49
C GLN A 29 12.32 -13.69 -7.47
N CYS A 30 11.58 -12.58 -7.27
CA CYS A 30 11.53 -11.44 -8.14
C CYS A 30 12.21 -10.22 -7.55
N GLU A 31 12.58 -9.28 -8.40
CA GLU A 31 12.97 -7.94 -7.99
C GLU A 31 11.73 -7.15 -7.57
N VAL A 32 11.81 -6.43 -6.45
CA VAL A 32 10.73 -5.57 -5.98
C VAL A 32 11.17 -4.12 -6.08
N VAL A 33 10.35 -3.33 -6.77
CA VAL A 33 10.41 -1.87 -6.82
C VAL A 33 9.41 -1.34 -5.81
N THR A 34 9.80 -0.42 -4.93
CA THR A 34 8.86 0.17 -3.98
C THR A 34 8.41 1.55 -4.43
N PHE A 35 7.13 1.81 -4.26
CA PHE A 35 6.52 3.11 -4.52
C PHE A 35 5.75 3.61 -3.30
N THR A 36 6.08 4.82 -2.85
CA THR A 36 5.39 5.53 -1.78
C THR A 36 4.89 6.87 -2.32
N ALA A 37 3.58 7.10 -2.22
CA ALA A 37 2.97 8.37 -2.56
C ALA A 37 3.06 9.33 -1.37
N ASP A 38 3.61 10.52 -1.55
CA ASP A 38 3.46 11.63 -0.60
C ASP A 38 2.15 12.36 -0.91
N LEU A 39 1.16 12.14 -0.05
CA LEU A 39 -0.15 12.77 -0.07
C LEU A 39 -0.35 13.71 1.14
N GLY A 40 0.74 14.08 1.84
CA GLY A 40 0.71 14.92 3.02
C GLY A 40 0.63 14.17 4.35
N GLN A 41 1.05 12.89 4.39
CA GLN A 41 1.10 12.10 5.61
C GLN A 41 2.29 12.42 6.54
N GLY A 42 3.17 13.37 6.15
CA GLY A 42 4.23 13.88 7.01
C GLY A 42 5.48 12.99 7.11
N ASP A 43 5.95 12.72 8.33
CA ASP A 43 7.28 12.17 8.63
C ASP A 43 7.45 10.66 8.30
N GLU A 44 6.48 10.01 7.68
CA GLU A 44 6.52 8.56 7.39
C GLU A 44 7.39 8.20 6.17
N LEU A 45 7.75 9.16 5.34
CA LEU A 45 8.37 8.93 4.03
C LEU A 45 9.84 8.45 4.13
N GLU A 46 10.66 9.14 4.93
CA GLU A 46 12.08 8.74 5.08
C GLU A 46 12.24 7.40 5.82
N PRO A 47 11.50 7.11 6.91
CA PRO A 47 11.49 5.77 7.49
C PRO A 47 11.11 4.66 6.49
N ALA A 48 10.15 4.90 5.59
CA ALA A 48 9.80 3.95 4.54
C ALA A 48 10.97 3.71 3.57
N ARG A 49 11.67 4.76 3.15
CA ARG A 49 12.86 4.68 2.31
C ARG A 49 13.95 3.82 2.95
N GLU A 50 14.28 4.09 4.21
CA GLU A 50 15.33 3.37 4.92
C GLU A 50 15.00 1.89 5.13
N LYS A 51 13.74 1.57 5.45
CA LYS A 51 13.26 0.18 5.55
C LYS A 51 13.36 -0.56 4.20
N ALA A 52 12.97 0.09 3.09
CA ALA A 52 13.09 -0.49 1.76
C ALA A 52 14.56 -0.76 1.38
N LYS A 53 15.47 0.17 1.66
CA LYS A 53 16.92 -0.02 1.47
C LYS A 53 17.45 -1.19 2.29
N ALA A 54 17.07 -1.27 3.57
CA ALA A 54 17.49 -2.35 4.46
C ALA A 54 16.99 -3.73 3.99
N ALA A 55 15.84 -3.77 3.30
CA ALA A 55 15.31 -4.97 2.66
C ALA A 55 15.95 -5.30 1.30
N GLY A 56 16.97 -4.56 0.88
CA GLY A 56 17.74 -4.79 -0.36
C GLY A 56 17.05 -4.29 -1.62
N VAL A 57 16.04 -3.42 -1.52
CA VAL A 57 15.40 -2.80 -2.68
C VAL A 57 16.35 -1.83 -3.36
N LYS A 58 16.50 -1.96 -4.68
CA LYS A 58 17.38 -1.11 -5.49
C LYS A 58 16.67 0.11 -6.06
N GLU A 59 15.42 -0.06 -6.47
CA GLU A 59 14.61 0.99 -7.08
C GLU A 59 13.50 1.42 -6.09
N ILE A 60 13.68 2.61 -5.50
CA ILE A 60 12.78 3.17 -4.47
C ILE A 60 12.25 4.51 -4.97
N PHE A 61 10.96 4.58 -5.19
CA PHE A 61 10.29 5.80 -5.63
C PHE A 61 9.44 6.37 -4.49
N ILE A 62 9.68 7.62 -4.15
CA ILE A 62 8.81 8.42 -3.29
C ILE A 62 8.48 9.67 -4.09
N GLU A 63 7.20 9.86 -4.42
CA GLU A 63 6.76 10.95 -5.28
C GLU A 63 5.80 11.87 -4.53
N ASP A 64 6.05 13.18 -4.63
CA ASP A 64 5.13 14.21 -4.14
C ASP A 64 3.94 14.30 -5.10
N LEU A 65 2.79 13.83 -4.65
CA LEU A 65 1.53 13.84 -5.39
C LEU A 65 0.49 14.78 -4.79
N LYS A 66 0.89 15.65 -3.87
CA LYS A 66 -0.03 16.56 -3.15
C LYS A 66 -0.82 17.46 -4.08
N GLU A 67 -0.14 18.09 -5.05
CA GLU A 67 -0.81 18.98 -5.99
C GLU A 67 -1.79 18.21 -6.90
N GLU A 68 -1.36 17.09 -7.49
CA GLU A 68 -2.23 16.27 -8.34
C GLU A 68 -3.42 15.73 -7.54
N PHE A 69 -3.21 15.29 -6.32
CA PHE A 69 -4.27 14.81 -5.44
C PHE A 69 -5.33 15.88 -5.18
N VAL A 70 -4.90 17.09 -4.84
CA VAL A 70 -5.84 18.19 -4.57
C VAL A 70 -6.56 18.64 -5.82
N ARG A 71 -5.82 18.86 -6.91
CA ARG A 71 -6.38 19.40 -8.16
C ARG A 71 -7.36 18.43 -8.84
N ASP A 72 -6.96 17.15 -8.96
CA ASP A 72 -7.64 16.19 -9.83
C ASP A 72 -8.59 15.25 -9.07
N PHE A 73 -8.51 15.20 -7.73
CA PHE A 73 -9.36 14.33 -6.91
C PHE A 73 -10.14 15.10 -5.84
N VAL A 74 -9.48 15.91 -5.01
CA VAL A 74 -10.16 16.59 -3.89
C VAL A 74 -11.11 17.66 -4.39
N PHE A 75 -10.67 18.57 -5.27
CA PHE A 75 -11.55 19.62 -5.79
C PHE A 75 -12.72 19.10 -6.63
N PRO A 76 -12.56 18.11 -7.52
CA PRO A 76 -13.70 17.47 -8.18
C PRO A 76 -14.68 16.84 -7.19
N MET A 77 -14.20 16.19 -6.15
CA MET A 77 -15.04 15.61 -5.10
C MET A 77 -15.86 16.69 -4.37
N PHE A 78 -15.24 17.82 -4.00
CA PHE A 78 -15.95 18.94 -3.37
C PHE A 78 -16.98 19.57 -4.31
N ARG A 79 -16.67 19.74 -5.59
CA ARG A 79 -17.64 20.25 -6.57
C ARG A 79 -18.84 19.33 -6.73
N ALA A 80 -18.62 18.02 -6.62
CA ALA A 80 -19.69 17.01 -6.66
C ALA A 80 -20.45 16.91 -5.34
N ASN A 81 -20.04 17.63 -4.29
CA ASN A 81 -20.58 17.56 -2.92
C ASN A 81 -20.63 16.13 -2.38
N THR A 82 -19.59 15.34 -2.65
CA THR A 82 -19.54 13.92 -2.32
C THR A 82 -19.04 13.75 -0.89
N ILE A 83 -19.96 13.38 0.00
CA ILE A 83 -19.69 13.03 1.39
C ILE A 83 -20.38 11.70 1.66
N TYR A 84 -19.65 10.71 2.18
CA TYR A 84 -20.22 9.42 2.49
C TYR A 84 -20.94 9.48 3.85
N GLU A 85 -22.21 9.09 3.89
CA GLU A 85 -23.09 9.10 5.08
C GLU A 85 -23.14 10.45 5.82
N GLY A 86 -22.87 11.56 5.12
CA GLY A 86 -22.90 12.91 5.69
C GLY A 86 -21.70 13.31 6.53
N GLU A 87 -20.70 12.43 6.71
CA GLU A 87 -19.57 12.65 7.60
C GLU A 87 -18.22 12.37 6.96
N TYR A 88 -18.08 11.25 6.23
CA TYR A 88 -16.78 10.81 5.73
C TYR A 88 -16.39 11.47 4.41
N LEU A 89 -15.27 12.19 4.40
CA LEU A 89 -14.78 12.98 3.26
C LEU A 89 -14.07 12.15 2.17
N LEU A 90 -14.06 10.83 2.24
CA LEU A 90 -13.54 9.92 1.22
C LEU A 90 -12.03 10.07 0.91
N GLY A 91 -11.23 10.70 1.76
CA GLY A 91 -9.82 10.97 1.50
C GLY A 91 -9.00 9.73 1.16
N THR A 92 -9.17 8.65 1.93
CA THR A 92 -8.53 7.37 1.63
C THR A 92 -9.07 6.78 0.33
N SER A 93 -10.38 6.89 0.10
CA SER A 93 -11.05 6.31 -1.07
C SER A 93 -10.56 6.91 -2.40
N ILE A 94 -10.40 8.25 -2.45
CA ILE A 94 -9.95 8.95 -3.66
C ILE A 94 -8.43 8.92 -3.84
N ALA A 95 -7.67 8.61 -2.78
CA ALA A 95 -6.21 8.45 -2.86
C ALA A 95 -5.82 7.16 -3.60
N ARG A 96 -6.58 6.05 -3.42
CA ARG A 96 -6.24 4.74 -4.00
C ARG A 96 -6.18 4.75 -5.53
N PRO A 97 -7.13 5.37 -6.28
CA PRO A 97 -7.01 5.50 -7.74
C PRO A 97 -5.78 6.26 -8.20
N LEU A 98 -5.38 7.33 -7.51
CA LEU A 98 -4.14 8.06 -7.83
C LEU A 98 -2.90 7.20 -7.61
N ILE A 99 -2.84 6.47 -6.50
CA ILE A 99 -1.74 5.54 -6.23
C ILE A 99 -1.70 4.43 -7.28
N ALA A 100 -2.86 3.85 -7.66
CA ALA A 100 -2.94 2.84 -8.71
C ALA A 100 -2.44 3.36 -10.06
N LYS A 101 -2.78 4.60 -10.41
CA LYS A 101 -2.26 5.27 -11.61
C LYS A 101 -0.73 5.29 -11.62
N ARG A 102 -0.12 5.73 -10.53
CA ARG A 102 1.35 5.80 -10.42
C ARG A 102 2.01 4.42 -10.41
N LEU A 103 1.39 3.42 -9.78
CA LEU A 103 1.88 2.03 -9.87
C LEU A 103 1.96 1.54 -11.31
N ILE A 104 0.95 1.82 -12.14
CA ILE A 104 0.94 1.43 -13.56
C ILE A 104 1.98 2.22 -14.36
N GLU A 105 2.13 3.51 -14.13
CA GLU A 105 3.16 4.33 -14.77
C GLU A 105 4.56 3.84 -14.43
N LEU A 106 4.81 3.50 -13.16
CA LEU A 106 6.08 2.94 -12.71
C LEU A 106 6.31 1.53 -13.24
N ALA A 107 5.28 0.68 -13.29
CA ALA A 107 5.40 -0.64 -13.89
C ALA A 107 5.86 -0.56 -15.34
N LYS A 108 5.31 0.36 -16.12
CA LYS A 108 5.76 0.64 -17.50
C LYS A 108 7.20 1.18 -17.52
N LYS A 109 7.54 2.14 -16.67
CA LYS A 109 8.85 2.78 -16.60
C LYS A 109 9.97 1.80 -16.23
N THR A 110 9.69 0.87 -15.32
CA THR A 110 10.66 -0.10 -14.79
C THR A 110 10.61 -1.46 -15.49
N ASN A 111 9.75 -1.62 -16.51
CA ASN A 111 9.45 -2.89 -17.16
C ASN A 111 9.06 -3.99 -16.17
N ALA A 112 8.23 -3.66 -15.19
CA ALA A 112 7.73 -4.63 -14.22
C ALA A 112 6.58 -5.47 -14.80
N ASP A 113 6.54 -6.74 -14.42
CA ASP A 113 5.56 -7.72 -14.89
C ASP A 113 4.24 -7.65 -14.13
N ALA A 114 4.29 -7.09 -12.91
CA ALA A 114 3.15 -7.04 -12.01
C ALA A 114 3.21 -5.82 -11.09
N ILE A 115 2.06 -5.50 -10.50
CA ILE A 115 1.95 -4.60 -9.34
C ILE A 115 1.46 -5.38 -8.11
N SER A 116 1.73 -4.83 -6.91
CA SER A 116 1.24 -5.38 -5.66
C SER A 116 0.81 -4.27 -4.70
N HIS A 117 -0.12 -4.60 -3.80
CA HIS A 117 -0.62 -3.70 -2.77
C HIS A 117 -0.89 -4.43 -1.46
N GLY A 118 -0.95 -3.66 -0.36
CA GLY A 118 -1.19 -4.17 0.99
C GLY A 118 -2.66 -4.17 1.43
N ALA A 119 -3.59 -3.85 0.54
CA ALA A 119 -5.00 -3.87 0.89
C ALA A 119 -5.48 -5.30 1.22
N THR A 120 -6.28 -5.41 2.30
CA THR A 120 -6.86 -6.69 2.72
C THR A 120 -7.82 -7.24 1.67
N GLY A 121 -7.94 -8.56 1.58
CA GLY A 121 -8.78 -9.22 0.58
C GLY A 121 -10.31 -9.05 0.76
N LYS A 122 -10.76 -8.31 1.77
CA LYS A 122 -12.18 -8.16 2.13
C LYS A 122 -12.69 -6.71 2.07
N GLY A 123 -11.79 -5.72 1.95
CA GLY A 123 -12.14 -4.30 2.00
C GLY A 123 -12.37 -3.66 0.62
N ASN A 124 -12.85 -2.41 0.64
CA ASN A 124 -13.05 -1.64 -0.59
C ASN A 124 -11.73 -1.20 -1.25
N ASP A 125 -10.65 -1.11 -0.50
CA ASP A 125 -9.38 -0.58 -1.00
C ASP A 125 -8.76 -1.48 -2.06
N GLN A 126 -8.85 -2.81 -1.92
CA GLN A 126 -8.41 -3.73 -2.97
C GLN A 126 -9.15 -3.46 -4.30
N VAL A 127 -10.46 -3.25 -4.24
CA VAL A 127 -11.28 -2.97 -5.43
C VAL A 127 -10.83 -1.67 -6.09
N ARG A 128 -10.55 -0.64 -5.30
CA ARG A 128 -10.08 0.66 -5.80
C ARG A 128 -8.71 0.55 -6.49
N PHE A 129 -7.77 -0.18 -5.88
CA PHE A 129 -6.47 -0.45 -6.50
C PHE A 129 -6.61 -1.24 -7.80
N GLU A 130 -7.35 -2.34 -7.76
CA GLU A 130 -7.43 -3.26 -8.90
C GLU A 130 -8.21 -2.67 -10.07
N LEU A 131 -9.39 -2.09 -9.83
CA LEU A 131 -10.15 -1.44 -10.90
C LEU A 131 -9.41 -0.24 -11.48
N GLY A 132 -8.74 0.56 -10.64
CA GLY A 132 -7.89 1.66 -11.11
C GLY A 132 -6.75 1.17 -11.99
N ALA A 133 -6.11 0.09 -11.62
CA ALA A 133 -5.03 -0.52 -12.41
C ALA A 133 -5.54 -1.11 -13.72
N TYR A 134 -6.61 -1.88 -13.71
CA TYR A 134 -7.19 -2.48 -14.93
C TYR A 134 -7.75 -1.45 -15.90
N ALA A 135 -8.27 -0.32 -15.40
CA ALA A 135 -8.71 0.77 -16.26
C ALA A 135 -7.57 1.39 -17.09
N LEU A 136 -6.33 1.31 -16.59
CA LEU A 136 -5.13 1.89 -17.22
C LEU A 136 -4.26 0.87 -17.96
N ASN A 137 -4.31 -0.38 -17.51
CA ASN A 137 -3.63 -1.52 -18.13
C ASN A 137 -4.37 -2.81 -17.81
N PRO A 138 -5.33 -3.23 -18.67
CA PRO A 138 -6.15 -4.43 -18.42
C PRO A 138 -5.35 -5.73 -18.27
N ASP A 139 -4.17 -5.80 -18.87
CA ASP A 139 -3.34 -7.01 -18.93
C ASP A 139 -2.33 -7.10 -17.77
N ILE A 140 -2.24 -6.07 -16.92
CA ILE A 140 -1.29 -6.08 -15.81
C ILE A 140 -1.64 -7.19 -14.80
N LYS A 141 -0.66 -7.92 -14.35
CA LYS A 141 -0.83 -8.86 -13.23
C LYS A 141 -0.88 -8.10 -11.92
N ILE A 142 -1.85 -8.45 -11.08
CA ILE A 142 -1.97 -7.87 -9.74
C ILE A 142 -1.75 -8.99 -8.73
N ILE A 143 -0.76 -8.79 -7.85
CA ILE A 143 -0.49 -9.67 -6.73
C ILE A 143 -1.10 -9.04 -5.49
N ALA A 144 -2.11 -9.70 -4.93
CA ALA A 144 -2.78 -9.30 -3.70
C ALA A 144 -2.47 -10.30 -2.57
N PRO A 145 -1.38 -10.12 -1.82
CA PRO A 145 -0.87 -11.12 -0.87
C PRO A 145 -1.90 -11.58 0.15
N TRP A 146 -2.75 -10.70 0.62
CA TRP A 146 -3.82 -11.03 1.57
C TRP A 146 -4.83 -12.08 1.05
N ARG A 147 -4.85 -12.37 -0.25
CA ARG A 147 -5.66 -13.45 -0.86
C ARG A 147 -4.85 -14.71 -1.17
N GLU A 148 -3.52 -14.61 -1.08
CA GLU A 148 -2.60 -15.68 -1.53
C GLU A 148 -1.86 -16.34 -0.38
N TRP A 149 -1.54 -15.59 0.68
CA TRP A 149 -0.74 -16.07 1.80
C TRP A 149 -1.57 -16.58 2.98
N ASN A 150 -0.89 -17.28 3.92
CA ASN A 150 -1.50 -17.78 5.14
C ASN A 150 -1.26 -16.86 6.37
N LEU A 151 -0.77 -15.65 6.15
CA LEU A 151 -0.44 -14.69 7.22
C LEU A 151 -1.66 -13.84 7.58
N LEU A 152 -2.76 -14.46 7.97
CA LEU A 152 -4.08 -13.83 8.11
C LEU A 152 -4.28 -13.05 9.41
N SER A 153 -3.30 -13.01 10.33
CA SER A 153 -3.40 -12.26 11.57
C SER A 153 -2.15 -11.43 11.83
N ARG A 154 -2.33 -10.36 12.62
CA ARG A 154 -1.22 -9.51 13.06
C ARG A 154 -0.13 -10.31 13.77
N GLU A 155 -0.51 -11.30 14.57
CA GLU A 155 0.45 -12.16 15.25
C GLU A 155 1.32 -12.96 14.27
N LYS A 156 0.71 -13.55 13.23
CA LYS A 156 1.45 -14.26 12.18
C LYS A 156 2.37 -13.33 11.38
N LEU A 157 1.94 -12.09 11.12
CA LEU A 157 2.80 -11.08 10.48
C LEU A 157 4.01 -10.75 11.35
N LEU A 158 3.82 -10.57 12.66
CA LEU A 158 4.92 -10.31 13.59
C LEU A 158 5.89 -11.50 13.68
N GLN A 159 5.38 -12.72 13.76
CA GLN A 159 6.21 -13.94 13.76
C GLN A 159 7.01 -14.08 12.46
N TYR A 160 6.38 -13.78 11.31
CA TYR A 160 7.08 -13.77 10.02
C TYR A 160 8.15 -12.68 9.97
N ALA A 161 7.84 -11.48 10.45
CA ALA A 161 8.77 -10.37 10.51
C ALA A 161 9.99 -10.70 11.39
N GLU A 162 9.76 -11.28 12.57
CA GLU A 162 10.83 -11.72 13.48
C GLU A 162 11.72 -12.78 12.83
N LYS A 163 11.12 -13.81 12.24
CA LYS A 163 11.83 -14.90 11.56
C LYS A 163 12.73 -14.38 10.42
N ASN A 164 12.30 -13.34 9.73
CA ASN A 164 12.98 -12.78 8.56
C ASN A 164 13.79 -11.52 8.88
N ASN A 165 13.97 -11.18 10.17
CA ASN A 165 14.70 -9.99 10.64
C ASN A 165 14.18 -8.68 10.02
N ILE A 166 12.87 -8.59 9.77
CA ILE A 166 12.22 -7.37 9.27
C ILE A 166 12.13 -6.37 10.44
N PRO A 167 12.65 -5.14 10.32
CA PRO A 167 12.56 -4.15 11.38
C PRO A 167 11.11 -3.78 11.67
N VAL A 168 10.65 -4.04 12.89
CA VAL A 168 9.31 -3.67 13.38
C VAL A 168 9.45 -2.65 14.49
N GLU A 169 8.74 -1.53 14.37
CA GLU A 169 8.75 -0.50 15.42
C GLU A 169 8.20 -1.04 16.75
N MET A 170 8.80 -0.58 17.85
CA MET A 170 8.42 -1.00 19.22
C MET A 170 6.93 -0.74 19.53
N LYS A 171 6.33 0.27 18.90
CA LYS A 171 4.88 0.56 19.00
C LYS A 171 3.99 -0.64 18.61
N HIS A 172 4.53 -1.56 17.82
CA HIS A 172 3.82 -2.74 17.37
C HIS A 172 4.06 -3.98 18.24
N LYS A 173 5.03 -3.96 19.16
CA LYS A 173 5.42 -5.13 19.98
C LYS A 173 4.60 -5.32 21.25
N LYS A 174 4.03 -4.26 21.86
CA LYS A 174 3.20 -4.36 23.09
C LYS A 174 2.07 -3.35 23.04
N GLY A 175 0.83 -3.82 22.94
CA GLY A 175 -0.37 -3.00 23.17
C GLY A 175 -0.50 -1.78 22.25
N GLY A 176 0.00 -1.87 21.04
CA GLY A 176 -0.12 -0.80 20.05
C GLY A 176 -1.57 -0.41 19.80
N SER A 177 -1.79 0.79 19.29
CA SER A 177 -3.12 1.29 18.96
C SER A 177 -3.96 0.21 18.27
N PRO A 178 -5.19 -0.06 18.73
CA PRO A 178 -6.09 -1.00 18.07
C PRO A 178 -6.58 -0.46 16.71
N TYR A 179 -6.12 0.73 16.32
CA TYR A 179 -6.52 1.40 15.09
C TYR A 179 -5.38 1.42 14.09
N SER A 180 -5.70 1.20 12.81
CA SER A 180 -4.91 1.68 11.69
C SER A 180 -5.26 3.13 11.42
N MET A 181 -4.27 3.90 10.97
CA MET A 181 -4.44 5.32 10.67
C MET A 181 -4.00 5.56 9.22
N ASP A 182 -4.90 6.15 8.43
CA ASP A 182 -4.61 6.68 7.11
C ASP A 182 -4.70 8.21 7.16
N ALA A 183 -3.61 8.88 6.82
CA ALA A 183 -3.53 10.34 6.78
C ALA A 183 -3.19 10.84 5.38
N ASN A 184 -3.82 11.93 4.98
CA ASN A 184 -3.46 12.69 3.78
C ASN A 184 -3.88 14.17 3.95
N LEU A 185 -3.65 14.99 2.94
CA LEU A 185 -4.01 16.43 2.98
C LEU A 185 -5.48 16.72 3.28
N LEU A 186 -6.39 15.79 2.97
CA LEU A 186 -7.82 16.02 3.15
C LEU A 186 -8.27 15.74 4.57
N HIS A 187 -7.86 14.59 5.13
CA HIS A 187 -8.22 14.22 6.51
C HIS A 187 -7.38 13.05 7.03
N ILE A 188 -7.60 12.73 8.30
CA ILE A 188 -7.09 11.53 8.96
C ILE A 188 -8.28 10.61 9.23
N SER A 189 -8.19 9.35 8.83
CA SER A 189 -9.16 8.31 9.16
C SER A 189 -8.55 7.24 10.04
N TYR A 190 -9.36 6.70 10.95
CA TYR A 190 -8.98 5.63 11.87
C TYR A 190 -9.90 4.42 11.64
N GLU A 191 -9.30 3.26 11.44
CA GLU A 191 -10.03 2.00 11.33
C GLU A 191 -9.66 1.08 12.49
N LEU A 192 -10.67 0.50 13.15
CA LEU A 192 -10.47 -0.54 14.16
C LEU A 192 -9.87 -1.80 13.49
N TYR A 193 -8.76 -2.28 14.00
CA TYR A 193 -8.33 -3.64 13.70
C TYR A 193 -9.36 -4.61 14.27
N ASN A 194 -10.19 -5.19 13.42
CA ASN A 194 -11.12 -6.24 13.84
C ASN A 194 -10.31 -7.45 14.34
N GLN A 195 -10.24 -7.63 15.66
CA GLN A 195 -9.62 -8.81 16.28
C GLN A 195 -10.42 -10.11 16.07
N ASN A 196 -11.62 -10.03 15.46
CA ASN A 196 -12.56 -11.12 15.32
C ASN A 196 -12.57 -11.79 13.93
N ASN A 197 -11.50 -11.70 13.15
CA ASN A 197 -11.35 -12.46 11.90
C ASN A 197 -10.37 -13.62 12.09
N SER A 198 -10.68 -14.52 13.05
CA SER A 198 -10.16 -15.89 13.09
C SER A 198 -11.17 -16.83 12.46
#